data_44f0c4a6987f57839960f177c1d6ec4d
#
_entry.id   44f0c4a6987f57839960f177c1d6ec4d
#
_cell.length_a   1.000
_cell.length_b   1.000
_cell.length_c   1.000
_cell.angle_alpha   90.00
_cell.angle_beta   90.00
_cell.angle_gamma   90.00
#
_symmetry.space_group_name_H-M   'P 1'
#
loop_
_entity.id
_entity.type
_entity.pdbx_description
1 polymer ?
#
loop_
_entity_poly.entity_id
_entity_poly.type
_entity_poly.pdbx_seq_one_letter_code
_entity_poly.pdbx_strand_id
1 'polypeptide(L)'
;MSVSAVRVSLQPAHGYIPLVVIGAGLVGTWAGFKVGAARKKYNVSYPQMYAEKKDKNANEFNCVQRAHQNVLENLPLFYAMLATSSIYRPKVAAAAGVVRVVGFIVYVKGYSTGDPGKRRRGSFGE
;
A
#
# COMPACT_ATOMS: atom_id res chain seq x y z
N MET A 1 37.25 1.31 20.73
CA MET A 1 35.85 1.62 21.09
C MET A 1 35.08 0.32 21.16
N SER A 2 34.56 -0.02 22.29
CA SER A 2 33.71 -1.19 22.37
C SER A 2 32.27 -0.79 22.09
N VAL A 3 31.66 -1.47 21.14
CA VAL A 3 30.26 -1.29 20.82
C VAL A 3 29.53 -2.51 21.38
N SER A 4 28.59 -2.24 22.26
CA SER A 4 27.72 -3.34 22.73
C SER A 4 26.94 -3.92 21.58
N ALA A 5 27.16 -5.20 21.31
CA ALA A 5 26.41 -5.88 20.27
C ALA A 5 25.00 -6.19 20.76
N VAL A 6 24.00 -5.79 19.99
CA VAL A 6 22.63 -6.23 20.19
C VAL A 6 22.48 -7.54 19.42
N ARG A 7 22.17 -8.60 20.13
CA ARG A 7 21.97 -9.92 19.51
C ARG A 7 20.50 -10.23 19.46
N VAL A 8 20.05 -10.62 18.28
CA VAL A 8 18.67 -11.04 18.05
C VAL A 8 18.70 -12.47 17.52
N SER A 9 18.04 -13.36 18.22
CA SER A 9 17.87 -14.73 17.75
C SER A 9 16.74 -14.78 16.73
N LEU A 10 17.01 -15.29 15.54
CA LEU A 10 15.98 -15.45 14.52
C LEU A 10 15.08 -16.62 14.90
N GLN A 11 13.79 -16.34 14.92
CA GLN A 11 12.74 -17.32 15.21
C GLN A 11 12.06 -17.71 13.89
N PRO A 12 11.38 -18.87 13.83
CA PRO A 12 10.60 -19.21 12.62
C PRO A 12 9.62 -18.13 12.21
N ALA A 13 9.04 -17.42 13.17
CA ALA A 13 8.12 -16.31 12.88
C ALA A 13 8.75 -15.17 12.09
N HIS A 14 10.07 -14.97 12.15
CA HIS A 14 10.74 -13.97 11.33
C HIS A 14 10.60 -14.25 9.83
N GLY A 15 10.37 -15.51 9.45
CA GLY A 15 10.12 -15.90 8.06
C GLY A 15 8.83 -15.35 7.48
N TYR A 16 7.87 -14.96 8.31
CA TYR A 16 6.63 -14.34 7.83
C TYR A 16 6.83 -12.90 7.36
N ILE A 17 7.88 -12.23 7.83
CA ILE A 17 8.10 -10.81 7.50
C ILE A 17 8.37 -10.60 6.00
N PRO A 18 9.27 -11.36 5.35
CA PRO A 18 9.43 -11.25 3.89
C PRO A 18 8.12 -11.50 3.13
N LEU A 19 7.27 -12.41 3.61
CA LEU A 19 5.99 -12.69 2.97
C LEU A 19 5.06 -11.48 3.04
N VAL A 20 5.04 -10.78 4.18
CA VAL A 20 4.25 -9.55 4.32
C VAL A 20 4.80 -8.46 3.40
N VAL A 21 6.11 -8.32 3.29
CA VAL A 21 6.76 -7.35 2.39
C VAL A 21 6.35 -7.61 0.95
N ILE A 22 6.44 -8.88 0.52
CA ILE A 22 6.05 -9.28 -0.84
C ILE A 22 4.56 -8.99 -1.05
N GLY A 23 3.71 -9.34 -0.09
CA GLY A 23 2.27 -9.10 -0.16
C GLY A 23 1.94 -7.62 -0.35
N ALA A 24 2.59 -6.75 0.41
CA ALA A 24 2.40 -5.31 0.28
C ALA A 24 2.87 -4.79 -1.08
N GLY A 25 4.00 -5.30 -1.58
CA GLY A 25 4.50 -4.96 -2.91
C GLY A 25 3.55 -5.39 -4.01
N LEU A 26 2.96 -6.59 -3.89
CA LEU A 26 1.97 -7.08 -4.84
C LEU A 26 0.71 -6.22 -4.85
N VAL A 27 0.27 -5.73 -3.69
CA VAL A 27 -0.87 -4.81 -3.60
C VAL A 27 -0.56 -3.50 -4.33
N GLY A 28 0.65 -2.96 -4.13
CA GLY A 28 1.08 -1.76 -4.85
C GLY A 28 1.10 -1.96 -6.36
N THR A 29 1.60 -3.10 -6.82
CA THR A 29 1.63 -3.45 -8.24
C THR A 29 0.22 -3.60 -8.81
N TRP A 30 -0.66 -4.28 -8.08
CA TRP A 30 -2.06 -4.42 -8.47
C TRP A 30 -2.75 -3.07 -8.60
N ALA A 31 -2.52 -2.16 -7.65
CA ALA A 31 -3.07 -0.80 -7.72
C ALA A 31 -2.55 -0.05 -8.96
N GLY A 32 -1.27 -0.25 -9.30
CA GLY A 32 -0.68 0.29 -10.52
C GLY A 32 -1.34 -0.23 -11.79
N PHE A 33 -1.66 -1.51 -11.85
CA PHE A 33 -2.40 -2.08 -12.98
C PHE A 33 -3.81 -1.50 -13.09
N LYS A 34 -4.46 -1.21 -11.96
CA LYS A 34 -5.76 -0.52 -11.97
C LYS A 34 -5.65 0.87 -12.60
N VAL A 35 -4.57 1.59 -12.31
CA VAL A 35 -4.32 2.90 -12.93
C VAL A 35 -4.13 2.73 -14.44
N GLY A 36 -3.35 1.74 -14.88
CA GLY A 36 -3.15 1.46 -16.31
C GLY A 36 -4.45 1.18 -17.03
N ALA A 37 -5.32 0.37 -16.43
CA ALA A 37 -6.64 0.09 -16.99
C ALA A 37 -7.52 1.35 -17.03
N ALA A 38 -7.47 2.17 -15.98
CA ALA A 38 -8.23 3.42 -15.92
C ALA A 38 -7.76 4.43 -16.96
N ARG A 39 -6.47 4.46 -17.27
CA ARG A 39 -5.94 5.33 -18.33
C ARG A 39 -6.58 5.01 -19.67
N LYS A 40 -6.74 3.74 -19.98
CA LYS A 40 -7.42 3.30 -21.22
C LYS A 40 -8.90 3.63 -21.16
N LYS A 41 -9.55 3.36 -20.03
CA LYS A 41 -10.99 3.56 -19.87
C LYS A 41 -11.39 5.04 -19.96
N TYR A 42 -10.57 5.93 -19.37
CA TYR A 42 -10.89 7.36 -19.25
C TYR A 42 -10.04 8.24 -20.17
N ASN A 43 -9.24 7.66 -21.06
CA ASN A 43 -8.42 8.37 -22.04
C ASN A 43 -7.46 9.39 -21.42
N VAL A 44 -6.76 9.00 -20.36
CA VAL A 44 -5.71 9.81 -19.76
C VAL A 44 -4.36 9.29 -20.21
N SER A 45 -3.74 9.99 -21.15
CA SER A 45 -2.48 9.56 -21.76
C SER A 45 -1.27 9.91 -20.91
N TYR A 46 -0.19 9.10 -21.02
CA TYR A 46 1.08 9.47 -20.45
C TYR A 46 1.62 10.73 -21.17
N PRO A 47 2.38 11.61 -20.52
CA PRO A 47 2.85 11.53 -19.15
C PRO A 47 1.92 12.15 -18.10
N GLN A 48 0.69 12.45 -18.46
CA GLN A 48 -0.27 13.07 -17.55
C GLN A 48 -0.53 12.14 -16.35
N MET A 49 -0.22 12.62 -15.15
CA MET A 49 -0.40 11.84 -13.93
C MET A 49 -1.86 11.81 -13.46
N TYR A 50 -2.49 13.00 -13.44
CA TYR A 50 -3.88 13.16 -13.05
C TYR A 50 -4.68 13.73 -14.19
N ALA A 51 -5.97 13.41 -14.24
CA ALA A 51 -6.89 14.01 -15.18
C ALA A 51 -7.15 15.47 -14.79
N GLU A 52 -7.29 16.33 -15.81
CA GLU A 52 -7.66 17.73 -15.61
C GLU A 52 -9.18 17.84 -15.46
N LYS A 53 -9.65 18.95 -14.86
CA LYS A 53 -11.09 19.17 -14.65
C LYS A 53 -11.90 19.11 -15.94
N LYS A 54 -11.29 19.49 -17.07
CA LYS A 54 -11.91 19.46 -18.40
C LYS A 54 -12.08 18.03 -18.94
N ASP A 55 -11.32 17.07 -18.43
CA ASP A 55 -11.36 15.70 -18.91
C ASP A 55 -12.65 15.03 -18.45
N LYS A 56 -13.27 14.27 -19.34
CA LYS A 56 -14.43 13.47 -19.00
C LYS A 56 -14.03 12.41 -17.96
N ASN A 57 -14.85 12.25 -16.93
CA ASN A 57 -14.60 11.30 -15.86
C ASN A 57 -13.29 11.57 -15.09
N ALA A 58 -12.88 12.85 -14.99
CA ALA A 58 -11.67 13.23 -14.27
C ALA A 58 -11.68 12.74 -12.81
N ASN A 59 -12.82 12.87 -12.13
CA ASN A 59 -12.93 12.46 -10.74
C ASN A 59 -12.72 10.95 -10.58
N GLU A 60 -13.33 10.15 -11.45
CA GLU A 60 -13.23 8.69 -11.42
C GLU A 60 -11.79 8.23 -11.64
N PHE A 61 -11.12 8.77 -12.65
CA PHE A 61 -9.70 8.45 -12.89
C PHE A 61 -8.83 8.88 -11.72
N ASN A 62 -9.01 10.09 -11.23
CA ASN A 62 -8.17 10.65 -10.16
C ASN A 62 -8.33 9.85 -8.86
N CYS A 63 -9.51 9.29 -8.60
CA CYS A 63 -9.70 8.39 -7.46
C CYS A 63 -8.85 7.13 -7.57
N VAL A 64 -8.80 6.50 -8.74
CA VAL A 64 -7.97 5.32 -8.97
C VAL A 64 -6.49 5.66 -8.82
N GLN A 65 -6.04 6.76 -9.43
CA GLN A 65 -4.67 7.21 -9.35
C GLN A 65 -4.29 7.58 -7.91
N ARG A 66 -5.17 8.28 -7.20
CA ARG A 66 -4.92 8.68 -5.82
C ARG A 66 -4.84 7.47 -4.88
N ALA A 67 -5.65 6.45 -5.12
CA ALA A 67 -5.57 5.21 -4.36
C ALA A 67 -4.19 4.56 -4.50
N HIS A 68 -3.68 4.47 -5.73
CA HIS A 68 -2.35 3.94 -6.00
C HIS A 68 -1.26 4.79 -5.34
N GLN A 69 -1.31 6.10 -5.52
CA GLN A 69 -0.32 7.02 -4.95
C GLN A 69 -0.31 6.95 -3.43
N ASN A 70 -1.48 6.85 -2.80
CA ASN A 70 -1.57 6.77 -1.35
C ASN A 70 -0.90 5.50 -0.82
N VAL A 71 -1.09 4.36 -1.48
CA VAL A 71 -0.39 3.13 -1.11
C VAL A 71 1.11 3.32 -1.23
N LEU A 72 1.59 3.87 -2.36
CA LEU A 72 3.03 4.10 -2.57
C LEU A 72 3.62 5.04 -1.53
N GLU A 73 2.90 6.09 -1.15
CA GLU A 73 3.37 7.05 -0.15
C GLU A 73 3.49 6.44 1.24
N ASN A 74 2.66 5.43 1.55
CA ASN A 74 2.66 4.78 2.85
C ASN A 74 3.61 3.58 2.95
N LEU A 75 4.04 3.00 1.83
CA LEU A 75 4.90 1.82 1.86
C LEU A 75 6.24 2.01 2.58
N PRO A 76 6.99 3.10 2.37
CA PRO A 76 8.28 3.26 3.06
C PRO A 76 8.14 3.28 4.57
N LEU A 77 7.18 4.02 5.10
CA LEU A 77 6.92 4.06 6.54
C LEU A 77 6.46 2.70 7.06
N PHE A 78 5.56 2.04 6.32
CA PHE A 78 5.09 0.71 6.66
C PHE A 78 6.25 -0.29 6.76
N TYR A 79 7.14 -0.30 5.77
CA TYR A 79 8.29 -1.20 5.76
C TYR A 79 9.25 -0.90 6.91
N ALA A 80 9.50 0.39 7.19
CA ALA A 80 10.38 0.79 8.30
C ALA A 80 9.81 0.32 9.63
N MET A 81 8.53 0.51 9.86
CA MET A 81 7.87 0.09 11.09
C MET A 81 7.80 -1.44 11.21
N LEU A 82 7.54 -2.12 10.10
CA LEU A 82 7.51 -3.58 10.07
C LEU A 82 8.88 -4.15 10.40
N ALA A 83 9.93 -3.66 9.77
CA ALA A 83 11.29 -4.11 10.02
C ALA A 83 11.70 -3.87 11.47
N THR A 84 11.45 -2.67 11.98
CA THR A 84 11.83 -2.30 13.36
C THR A 84 11.08 -3.16 14.39
N SER A 85 9.78 -3.32 14.24
CA SER A 85 8.97 -4.08 15.19
C SER A 85 9.25 -5.58 15.12
N SER A 86 9.63 -6.09 13.93
CA SER A 86 9.88 -7.53 13.74
C SER A 86 11.13 -8.01 14.44
N ILE A 87 12.07 -7.12 14.77
CA ILE A 87 13.34 -7.51 15.41
C ILE A 87 13.06 -8.26 16.71
N TYR A 88 12.20 -7.74 17.55
CA TYR A 88 11.91 -8.34 18.87
C TYR A 88 10.56 -9.05 18.94
N ARG A 89 9.62 -8.71 18.07
CA ARG A 89 8.26 -9.23 18.11
C ARG A 89 7.76 -9.62 16.72
N PRO A 90 8.37 -10.66 16.11
CA PRO A 90 8.07 -11.00 14.72
C PRO A 90 6.61 -11.44 14.50
N LYS A 91 6.01 -12.17 15.45
CA LYS A 91 4.62 -12.60 15.32
C LYS A 91 3.65 -11.42 15.32
N VAL A 92 3.84 -10.49 16.25
CA VAL A 92 3.01 -9.29 16.36
C VAL A 92 3.19 -8.41 15.14
N ALA A 93 4.44 -8.24 14.71
CA ALA A 93 4.75 -7.44 13.51
C ALA A 93 4.10 -8.05 12.27
N ALA A 94 4.20 -9.36 12.08
CA ALA A 94 3.59 -10.05 10.95
C ALA A 94 2.07 -9.91 10.96
N ALA A 95 1.43 -10.11 12.11
CA ALA A 95 -0.01 -9.98 12.24
C ALA A 95 -0.49 -8.55 11.93
N ALA A 96 0.17 -7.56 12.50
CA ALA A 96 -0.15 -6.15 12.24
C ALA A 96 0.09 -5.81 10.76
N GLY A 97 1.15 -6.36 10.17
CA GLY A 97 1.46 -6.18 8.76
C GLY A 97 0.39 -6.74 7.85
N VAL A 98 -0.12 -7.92 8.14
CA VAL A 98 -1.22 -8.53 7.38
C VAL A 98 -2.46 -7.66 7.45
N VAL A 99 -2.81 -7.17 8.63
CA VAL A 99 -3.96 -6.26 8.82
C VAL A 99 -3.78 -5.01 7.94
N ARG A 100 -2.58 -4.43 7.93
CA ARG A 100 -2.29 -3.25 7.12
C ARG A 100 -2.40 -3.53 5.63
N VAL A 101 -1.89 -4.67 5.16
CA VAL A 101 -1.99 -5.08 3.75
C VAL A 101 -3.46 -5.25 3.34
N VAL A 102 -4.26 -5.90 4.18
CA VAL A 102 -5.71 -6.03 3.94
C VAL A 102 -6.36 -4.64 3.89
N GLY A 103 -5.94 -3.74 4.78
CA GLY A 103 -6.41 -2.35 4.77
C GLY A 103 -6.10 -1.64 3.45
N PHE A 104 -4.91 -1.83 2.89
CA PHE A 104 -4.54 -1.28 1.59
C PHE A 104 -5.45 -1.82 0.48
N ILE A 105 -5.72 -3.13 0.48
CA ILE A 105 -6.59 -3.75 -0.52
C ILE A 105 -7.99 -3.14 -0.46
N VAL A 106 -8.58 -3.08 0.74
CA VAL A 106 -9.92 -2.53 0.93
C VAL A 106 -9.96 -1.05 0.55
N TYR A 107 -8.93 -0.30 0.93
CA TYR A 107 -8.81 1.12 0.58
C TYR A 107 -8.80 1.31 -0.94
N VAL A 108 -7.94 0.57 -1.65
CA VAL A 108 -7.81 0.67 -3.10
C VAL A 108 -9.12 0.30 -3.79
N LYS A 109 -9.76 -0.79 -3.36
CA LYS A 109 -11.06 -1.21 -3.92
C LYS A 109 -12.12 -0.15 -3.70
N GLY A 110 -12.21 0.40 -2.50
CA GLY A 110 -13.22 1.41 -2.18
C GLY A 110 -13.01 2.72 -2.94
N TYR A 111 -11.78 3.22 -2.95
CA TYR A 111 -11.46 4.48 -3.60
C TYR A 111 -11.56 4.38 -5.13
N SER A 112 -11.17 3.22 -5.68
CA SER A 112 -11.17 2.98 -7.13
C SER A 112 -12.56 2.92 -7.75
N THR A 113 -13.62 2.89 -6.95
CA THR A 113 -14.99 2.97 -7.47
C THR A 113 -15.33 4.35 -8.03
N GLY A 114 -14.46 5.35 -7.81
CA GLY A 114 -14.72 6.73 -8.21
C GLY A 114 -15.46 7.53 -7.15
N ASP A 115 -15.73 6.93 -5.99
CA ASP A 115 -16.39 7.60 -4.87
C ASP A 115 -15.38 7.79 -3.73
N PRO A 116 -14.88 9.04 -3.51
CA PRO A 116 -13.92 9.30 -2.46
C PRO A 116 -14.38 8.90 -1.06
N GLY A 117 -15.69 8.90 -0.81
CA GLY A 117 -16.25 8.49 0.47
C GLY A 117 -15.97 7.03 0.81
N LYS A 118 -15.83 6.17 -0.20
CA LYS A 118 -15.61 4.73 -0.01
C LYS A 118 -14.18 4.39 0.42
N ARG A 119 -13.24 5.32 0.33
CA ARG A 119 -11.86 5.10 0.79
C ARG A 119 -11.79 4.73 2.28
N ARG A 120 -12.77 5.17 3.04
CA ARG A 120 -12.84 4.92 4.49
C ARG A 120 -12.98 3.45 4.85
N ARG A 121 -13.35 2.60 3.89
CA ARG A 121 -13.47 1.16 4.13
C ARG A 121 -12.15 0.53 4.56
N GLY A 122 -11.03 1.10 4.11
CA GLY A 122 -9.70 0.61 4.47
C GLY A 122 -9.00 1.42 5.55
N SER A 123 -9.66 2.43 6.13
CA SER A 123 -8.99 3.35 7.06
C SER A 123 -8.54 2.67 8.36
N PHE A 124 -9.13 1.55 8.73
CA PHE A 124 -8.68 0.78 9.90
C PHE A 124 -7.25 0.27 9.76
N GLY A 125 -6.73 0.20 8.53
CA GLY A 125 -5.37 -0.25 8.24
C GLY A 125 -4.34 0.87 8.15
N GLU A 126 -4.75 2.12 8.31
CA GLU A 126 -3.87 3.28 8.20
C GLU A 126 -3.12 3.61 9.48
#